data_0258530b06df3393dd9d0f68b852bb5c
#
_entry.id   0258530b06df3393dd9d0f68b852bb5c
#
_cell.length_a   1.000
_cell.length_b   1.000
_cell.length_c   1.000
_cell.angle_alpha   90.00
_cell.angle_beta   90.00
_cell.angle_gamma   90.00
#
_symmetry.space_group_name_H-M   'P 1'
#
loop_
_entity.id
_entity.type
_entity.pdbx_description
1 polymer ?
#
loop_
_entity_poly.entity_id
_entity_poly.type
_entity_poly.pdbx_seq_one_letter_code
_entity_poly.pdbx_strand_id
1 'polypeptide(L)' 'MNNLKFKTNINCSGCVAAVTPHLAKIDGLASWSVDTDDADKILTVALAGASADEVVESVKKAGFQIEPLNG' A
#
# COMPACT_ATOMS: atom_id res chain seq x y z
N MET A 1 -4.34 -0.26 -16.41
CA MET A 1 -3.83 -0.16 -15.04
C MET A 1 -5.00 -0.06 -14.07
N ASN A 2 -4.92 -0.75 -12.96
CA ASN A 2 -5.96 -0.71 -11.94
C ASN A 2 -5.47 0.09 -10.75
N ASN A 3 -6.28 1.04 -10.31
CA ASN A 3 -6.00 1.80 -9.10
C ASN A 3 -6.84 1.24 -7.97
N LEU A 4 -6.18 0.88 -6.88
CA LEU A 4 -6.84 0.33 -5.71
C LEU A 4 -6.47 1.14 -4.48
N LYS A 5 -7.38 1.16 -3.52
CA LYS A 5 -7.17 1.87 -2.26
C LYS A 5 -7.30 0.89 -1.10
N PHE A 6 -6.47 1.09 -0.09
CA PHE A 6 -6.46 0.26 1.11
C PHE A 6 -6.44 1.14 2.34
N LYS A 7 -7.16 0.72 3.36
CA LYS A 7 -7.07 1.34 4.67
C LYS A 7 -5.91 0.71 5.43
N THR A 8 -5.02 1.54 5.96
CA THR A 8 -3.83 1.06 6.66
C THR A 8 -3.63 1.79 7.97
N ASN A 9 -2.61 1.38 8.72
CA ASN A 9 -2.14 2.13 9.89
C ASN A 9 -0.78 2.78 9.65
N ILE A 10 -0.43 3.03 8.40
CA ILE A 10 0.82 3.71 8.03
C ILE A 10 0.62 5.20 8.28
N ASN A 11 1.02 5.67 9.45
CA ASN A 11 0.63 7.00 9.93
C ASN A 11 1.77 7.99 10.09
N CYS A 12 2.96 7.66 9.64
CA CYS A 12 4.10 8.58 9.74
C CYS A 12 5.06 8.35 8.58
N SER A 13 5.95 9.32 8.35
CA SER A 13 6.90 9.22 7.25
C SER A 13 7.90 8.07 7.46
N GLY A 14 8.26 7.77 8.70
CA GLY A 14 9.08 6.61 9.01
C GLY A 14 8.40 5.31 8.66
N CYS A 15 7.09 5.23 8.84
CA CYS A 15 6.30 4.07 8.46
C CYS A 15 6.23 3.92 6.95
N VAL A 16 6.06 5.03 6.23
CA VAL A 16 6.08 5.02 4.76
C VAL A 16 7.44 4.50 4.28
N ALA A 17 8.52 4.98 4.88
CA ALA A 17 9.87 4.53 4.53
C ALA A 17 10.05 3.04 4.80
N ALA A 18 9.44 2.52 5.86
CA ALA A 18 9.54 1.10 6.19
C ALA A 18 8.86 0.20 5.17
N VAL A 19 7.74 0.64 4.57
CA VAL A 19 7.04 -0.17 3.57
C VAL A 19 7.62 0.02 2.16
N THR A 20 8.38 1.08 1.93
CA THR A 20 8.92 1.38 0.61
C THR A 20 9.69 0.21 -0.01
N PRO A 21 10.67 -0.42 0.69
CA PRO A 21 11.39 -1.52 0.09
C PRO A 21 10.52 -2.74 -0.18
N HIS A 22 9.49 -2.96 0.62
CA HIS A 22 8.57 -4.07 0.40
C HIS A 22 7.71 -3.85 -0.84
N LEU A 23 7.21 -2.64 -1.01
CA LEU A 23 6.38 -2.31 -2.18
C LEU A 23 7.22 -2.22 -3.44
N ALA A 24 8.45 -1.75 -3.34
CA ALA A 24 9.36 -1.64 -4.48
C ALA A 24 9.71 -3.00 -5.09
N LYS A 25 9.57 -4.07 -4.35
CA LYS A 25 9.86 -5.42 -4.83
C LYS A 25 8.72 -6.05 -5.62
N ILE A 26 7.56 -5.41 -5.64
CA ILE A 26 6.40 -5.97 -6.32
C ILE A 26 6.51 -5.72 -7.82
N ASP A 27 6.64 -6.80 -8.60
CA ASP A 27 6.58 -6.71 -10.04
C ASP A 27 5.16 -6.38 -10.47
N GLY A 28 5.02 -5.39 -11.34
CA GLY A 28 3.72 -4.99 -11.81
C GLY A 28 3.04 -3.92 -10.97
N LEU A 29 3.74 -3.38 -9.97
CA LEU A 29 3.26 -2.22 -9.23
C LEU A 29 3.85 -0.96 -9.87
N ALA A 30 3.01 -0.20 -10.56
CA ALA A 30 3.48 0.97 -11.30
C ALA A 30 3.80 2.14 -10.39
N SER A 31 2.94 2.38 -9.39
CA SER A 31 3.17 3.46 -8.41
C SER A 31 2.29 3.22 -7.19
N TRP A 32 2.62 3.94 -6.11
CA TRP A 32 1.84 3.87 -4.88
C TRP A 32 2.07 5.15 -4.08
N SER A 33 1.11 5.46 -3.22
CA SER A 33 1.26 6.56 -2.29
C SER A 33 0.39 6.32 -1.07
N VAL A 34 0.75 6.95 0.05
CA VAL A 34 -0.01 6.86 1.29
C VAL A 34 -0.45 8.26 1.67
N ASP A 35 -1.75 8.43 1.90
CA ASP A 35 -2.31 9.68 2.41
C ASP A 35 -2.27 9.63 3.93
N THR A 36 -1.21 10.13 4.52
CA THR A 36 -1.04 10.11 5.97
C THR A 36 -1.89 11.17 6.68
N ASP A 37 -2.43 12.11 5.94
CA ASP A 37 -3.33 13.13 6.50
C ASP A 37 -4.75 12.61 6.66
N ASP A 38 -5.09 11.54 5.96
CA ASP A 38 -6.40 10.90 6.10
C ASP A 38 -6.45 10.11 7.40
N ALA A 39 -7.60 10.13 8.06
CA ALA A 39 -7.79 9.38 9.29
C ALA A 39 -7.60 7.87 9.09
N ASP A 40 -7.93 7.37 7.91
CA ASP A 40 -7.80 5.94 7.57
C ASP A 40 -6.45 5.59 6.96
N LYS A 41 -5.56 6.57 6.79
CA LYS A 41 -4.21 6.36 6.23
C LYS A 41 -4.26 5.57 4.93
N ILE A 42 -4.93 6.13 3.95
CA ILE A 42 -5.27 5.43 2.70
C ILE A 42 -4.01 5.21 1.86
N LEU A 43 -3.77 3.96 1.52
CA LEU A 43 -2.74 3.57 0.55
C LEU A 43 -3.39 3.43 -0.81
N THR A 44 -2.94 4.23 -1.77
CA THR A 44 -3.39 4.14 -3.15
C THR A 44 -2.29 3.49 -3.98
N VAL A 45 -2.65 2.46 -4.75
CA VAL A 45 -1.70 1.77 -5.60
C VAL A 45 -2.20 1.75 -7.03
N ALA A 46 -1.28 1.86 -7.98
CA ALA A 46 -1.56 1.69 -9.40
C ALA A 46 -0.92 0.38 -9.84
N LEU A 47 -1.74 -0.60 -10.17
CA LEU A 47 -1.28 -1.93 -10.53
C LEU A 47 -1.16 -2.05 -12.04
N ALA A 48 -0.03 -2.55 -12.51
CA ALA A 48 0.24 -2.81 -13.91
C ALA A 48 0.63 -4.30 -14.08
N GLY A 49 -0.29 -5.18 -13.66
CA GLY A 49 -0.09 -6.61 -13.71
C GLY A 49 0.00 -7.29 -12.35
N ALA A 50 0.32 -6.54 -11.29
CA ALA A 50 0.36 -7.09 -9.94
C ALA A 50 -1.05 -7.28 -9.40
N SER A 51 -1.19 -8.14 -8.40
CA SER A 51 -2.47 -8.37 -7.75
C SER A 51 -2.57 -7.59 -6.43
N ALA A 52 -3.79 -7.34 -5.99
CA ALA A 52 -4.03 -6.70 -4.70
C ALA A 52 -3.46 -7.53 -3.55
N ASP A 53 -3.49 -8.85 -3.67
CA ASP A 53 -2.98 -9.75 -2.63
C ASP A 53 -1.48 -9.55 -2.41
N GLU A 54 -0.72 -9.29 -3.48
CA GLU A 54 0.71 -9.04 -3.33
C GLU A 54 0.97 -7.78 -2.52
N VAL A 55 0.18 -6.73 -2.75
CA VAL A 55 0.29 -5.49 -1.99
C VAL A 55 -0.04 -5.74 -0.52
N VAL A 56 -1.15 -6.44 -0.26
CA VAL A 56 -1.58 -6.74 1.10
C VAL A 56 -0.50 -7.52 1.84
N GLU A 57 0.05 -8.56 1.22
CA GLU A 57 1.09 -9.37 1.84
C GLU A 57 2.35 -8.57 2.13
N SER A 58 2.75 -7.72 1.20
CA SER A 58 3.96 -6.92 1.36
C SER A 58 3.84 -5.96 2.54
N VAL A 59 2.69 -5.32 2.68
CA VAL A 59 2.46 -4.40 3.81
C VAL A 59 2.41 -5.18 5.13
N LYS A 60 1.77 -6.35 5.14
CA LYS A 60 1.73 -7.17 6.35
C LYS A 60 3.11 -7.65 6.76
N LYS A 61 3.95 -8.00 5.79
CA LYS A 61 5.33 -8.41 6.07
C LYS A 61 6.16 -7.27 6.66
N ALA A 62 5.81 -6.04 6.32
CA ALA A 62 6.47 -4.87 6.90
C ALA A 62 6.00 -4.59 8.33
N GLY A 63 4.98 -5.28 8.81
CA GLY A 63 4.48 -5.15 10.17
C GLY A 63 3.30 -4.21 10.33
N PHE A 64 2.63 -3.85 9.24
CA PHE A 64 1.50 -2.92 9.26
C PHE A 64 0.19 -3.65 8.99
N GLN A 65 -0.90 -3.00 9.38
CA GLN A 65 -2.23 -3.49 9.07
C GLN A 65 -2.70 -2.89 7.75
N ILE A 66 -3.46 -3.67 7.00
CA ILE A 66 -3.99 -3.23 5.71
C ILE A 66 -5.32 -3.95 5.44
N GLU A 67 -6.29 -3.19 4.94
CA GLU A 67 -7.60 -3.72 4.57
C GLU A 67 -8.00 -3.11 3.23
N PRO A 68 -8.54 -3.91 2.30
CA PRO A 68 -8.99 -3.35 1.04
C PRO A 68 -10.19 -2.43 1.26
N LEU A 69 -10.17 -1.28 0.58
CA LEU A 69 -11.30 -0.38 0.53
C LEU A 69 -12.03 -0.65 -0.77
N ASN A 70 -13.14 -1.32 -0.67
CA ASN A 70 -13.99 -1.52 -1.83
C ASN A 70 -15.02 -0.42 -1.85
N GLY A 71 -14.78 0.49 -2.74
CA GLY A 71 -15.76 1.53 -2.97
C GLY A 71 -17.04 0.97 -3.51
#